data_56cd9bbdfc84057802a99131dbb8e899
#
_entry.id   56cd9bbdfc84057802a99131dbb8e899
#
_cell.length_a   1.000
_cell.length_b   1.000
_cell.length_c   1.000
_cell.angle_alpha   90.00
_cell.angle_beta   90.00
_cell.angle_gamma   90.00
#
_symmetry.space_group_name_H-M   'P 1'
#
loop_
_entity.id
_entity.type
_entity.pdbx_description
1 polymer ?
#
loop_
_entity_poly.entity_id
_entity_poly.type
_entity_poly.pdbx_seq_one_letter_code
_entity_poly.pdbx_strand_id
1 'polypeptide(L)'
;LFKKRYCLECNSRVQKGLKWLNTKNGILEIVKDVQLLEKQRDSINHVMQCIDGVKNNEKQLMRLVNIDGVDIFQAAKSLLQTNKLESNIDIREYWDDFKEGVSSGLIGYYSSFNHLTRWTPSHLFIYNGRIPRYRPMMRLAEKSSIAFTIYEYPLISHKNYTLTRGGYPHNAIIFSRLLFESYGKSILSDNIKQKDGGDWYKKRFIRDDSSYDSQFSTPMGDAIVDSKLPSNYNNDLYNLVIFISSEDEIVDEVSEKRPFDQLDAIKFIAESFKNINIWIRMHPRLVNIDKKFVNLVNDTCGLYENITVISASSDVDSYQLIKSSDMIVGFGSTTIIESAYMR
;
A
#
# COMPACT_ATOMS: atom_id res chain seq x y z
N LEU A 1 29.35 0.12 7.99
CA LEU A 1 29.03 1.16 9.00
C LEU A 1 27.53 1.45 9.10
N PHE A 2 26.78 1.51 8.00
CA PHE A 2 25.32 1.73 8.01
C PHE A 2 24.54 0.62 8.73
N LYS A 3 24.80 -0.66 8.47
CA LYS A 3 24.12 -1.79 9.12
C LYS A 3 24.28 -1.80 10.65
N LYS A 4 25.44 -1.42 11.17
CA LYS A 4 25.69 -1.31 12.63
C LYS A 4 24.90 -0.20 13.31
N ARG A 5 24.72 0.95 12.67
CA ARG A 5 23.98 2.09 13.21
C ARG A 5 22.50 1.79 13.35
N TYR A 6 21.88 1.16 12.35
CA TYR A 6 20.47 0.72 12.41
C TYR A 6 20.24 -0.33 13.49
N CYS A 7 21.13 -1.30 13.69
CA CYS A 7 21.03 -2.27 14.78
C CYS A 7 21.07 -1.62 16.17
N LEU A 8 21.93 -0.60 16.37
CA LEU A 8 22.03 0.11 17.66
C LEU A 8 20.77 0.94 17.94
N GLU A 9 20.22 1.60 16.93
CA GLU A 9 18.99 2.38 17.07
C GLU A 9 17.77 1.49 17.33
N CYS A 10 17.62 0.39 16.61
CA CYS A 10 16.59 -0.61 16.87
C CYS A 10 16.69 -1.18 18.29
N ASN A 11 17.89 -1.56 18.73
CA ASN A 11 18.09 -2.05 20.08
C ASN A 11 17.75 -0.99 21.14
N SER A 12 18.13 0.26 20.92
CA SER A 12 17.77 1.35 21.84
C SER A 12 16.26 1.55 21.95
N ARG A 13 15.53 1.51 20.83
CA ARG A 13 14.06 1.61 20.83
C ARG A 13 13.40 0.43 21.51
N VAL A 14 13.89 -0.79 21.27
CA VAL A 14 13.43 -2.00 21.96
C VAL A 14 13.64 -1.86 23.48
N GLN A 15 14.82 -1.46 23.93
CA GLN A 15 15.11 -1.29 25.37
C GLN A 15 14.23 -0.22 26.03
N LYS A 16 13.96 0.90 25.34
CA LYS A 16 13.02 1.93 25.82
C LYS A 16 11.60 1.39 25.94
N GLY A 17 11.12 0.66 24.93
CA GLY A 17 9.81 0.02 24.95
C GLY A 17 9.66 -0.98 26.08
N LEU A 18 10.68 -1.80 26.30
CA LEU A 18 10.74 -2.76 27.40
C LEU A 18 10.70 -2.13 28.78
N LYS A 19 11.49 -1.07 28.97
CA LYS A 19 11.47 -0.32 30.21
C LYS A 19 10.08 0.25 30.51
N TRP A 20 9.38 0.68 29.48
CA TRP A 20 8.01 1.18 29.60
C TRP A 20 7.00 0.07 29.91
N LEU A 21 7.12 -1.11 29.28
CA LEU A 21 6.23 -2.26 29.49
C LEU A 21 6.47 -2.95 30.84
N ASN A 22 7.72 -3.06 31.30
CA ASN A 22 8.07 -3.69 32.58
C ASN A 22 7.56 -2.92 33.81
N THR A 23 7.14 -1.66 33.65
CA THR A 23 6.54 -0.87 34.73
C THR A 23 5.12 -1.30 35.11
N LYS A 24 4.51 -2.26 34.37
CA LYS A 24 3.08 -2.62 34.51
C LYS A 24 2.79 -4.13 34.73
N ASN A 25 3.62 -4.81 35.54
CA ASN A 25 3.35 -6.18 36.04
C ASN A 25 3.04 -7.25 34.96
N GLY A 26 3.65 -7.18 33.79
CA GLY A 26 3.55 -8.22 32.76
C GLY A 26 4.80 -9.11 32.72
N ILE A 27 4.63 -10.42 32.51
CA ILE A 27 5.74 -11.29 32.13
C ILE A 27 6.02 -11.00 30.65
N LEU A 28 7.13 -10.30 30.39
CA LEU A 28 7.60 -10.02 29.05
C LEU A 28 8.84 -10.85 28.76
N GLU A 29 8.72 -11.85 27.92
CA GLU A 29 9.86 -12.59 27.39
C GLU A 29 10.28 -12.01 26.04
N ILE A 30 11.55 -11.62 25.91
CA ILE A 30 12.12 -11.21 24.63
C ILE A 30 12.91 -12.35 24.05
N VAL A 31 12.42 -12.84 22.95
CA VAL A 31 13.16 -13.81 22.15
C VAL A 31 14.07 -13.03 21.21
N LYS A 32 15.37 -13.02 21.54
CA LYS A 32 16.39 -12.30 20.76
C LYS A 32 16.85 -13.05 19.53
N ASP A 33 16.78 -14.38 19.57
CA ASP A 33 17.36 -15.23 18.55
C ASP A 33 16.30 -16.04 17.83
N VAL A 34 16.47 -16.13 16.51
CA VAL A 34 15.67 -16.99 15.66
C VAL A 34 16.09 -18.45 15.94
N GLN A 35 15.21 -19.21 16.61
CA GLN A 35 15.48 -20.60 16.94
C GLN A 35 15.15 -21.48 15.74
N LEU A 36 16.12 -21.65 14.83
CA LEU A 36 16.03 -22.57 13.72
C LEU A 36 16.69 -23.90 14.09
N LEU A 37 15.98 -25.01 13.87
CA LEU A 37 16.54 -26.33 13.93
C LEU A 37 17.51 -26.55 12.74
N GLU A 38 18.50 -27.44 12.91
CA GLU A 38 19.47 -27.78 11.85
C GLU A 38 18.78 -28.17 10.54
N LYS A 39 17.85 -29.10 10.59
CA LYS A 39 17.05 -29.51 9.42
C LYS A 39 16.30 -28.37 8.72
N GLN A 40 15.91 -27.33 9.46
CA GLN A 40 15.25 -26.16 8.88
C GLN A 40 16.25 -25.27 8.16
N ARG A 41 17.46 -25.12 8.71
CA ARG A 41 18.56 -24.43 8.03
C ARG A 41 18.93 -25.15 6.74
N ASP A 42 19.00 -26.47 6.78
CA ASP A 42 19.29 -27.30 5.59
C ASP A 42 18.19 -27.12 4.53
N SER A 43 16.93 -27.09 4.94
CA SER A 43 15.81 -26.83 4.02
C SER A 43 15.91 -25.44 3.38
N ILE A 44 16.24 -24.41 4.16
CA ILE A 44 16.47 -23.05 3.63
C ILE A 44 17.63 -23.05 2.63
N ASN A 45 18.76 -23.65 3.01
CA ASN A 45 19.95 -23.73 2.15
C ASN A 45 19.64 -24.46 0.85
N HIS A 46 18.88 -25.55 0.91
CA HIS A 46 18.46 -26.29 -0.29
C HIS A 46 17.62 -25.41 -1.22
N VAL A 47 16.61 -24.72 -0.72
CA VAL A 47 15.80 -23.80 -1.52
C VAL A 47 16.68 -22.74 -2.16
N MET A 48 17.58 -22.12 -1.37
CA MET A 48 18.49 -21.07 -1.85
C MET A 48 19.51 -21.56 -2.88
N GLN A 49 19.90 -22.83 -2.86
CA GLN A 49 20.75 -23.44 -3.89
C GLN A 49 19.97 -23.70 -5.18
N CYS A 50 18.70 -24.08 -5.08
CA CYS A 50 17.88 -24.41 -6.25
C CYS A 50 17.26 -23.18 -6.94
N ILE A 51 17.17 -22.03 -6.24
CA ILE A 51 16.38 -20.88 -6.69
C ILE A 51 16.87 -20.28 -8.02
N ASP A 52 18.19 -20.28 -8.26
CA ASP A 52 18.76 -19.75 -9.50
C ASP A 52 18.37 -20.59 -10.73
N GLY A 53 18.19 -21.91 -10.55
CA GLY A 53 17.76 -22.82 -11.62
C GLY A 53 16.33 -22.59 -12.11
N VAL A 54 15.50 -21.92 -11.34
CA VAL A 54 14.08 -21.64 -11.67
C VAL A 54 13.79 -20.16 -11.88
N LYS A 55 14.82 -19.30 -11.91
CA LYS A 55 14.70 -17.82 -12.04
C LYS A 55 13.75 -17.36 -13.15
N ASN A 56 13.76 -18.05 -14.30
CA ASN A 56 12.98 -17.68 -15.48
C ASN A 56 11.58 -18.32 -15.53
N ASN A 57 11.20 -19.08 -14.51
CA ASN A 57 9.90 -19.72 -14.43
C ASN A 57 9.18 -19.38 -13.11
N GLU A 58 8.37 -18.34 -13.16
CA GLU A 58 7.68 -17.82 -11.96
C GLU A 58 6.83 -18.89 -11.26
N LYS A 59 6.12 -19.74 -12.00
CA LYS A 59 5.32 -20.83 -11.42
C LYS A 59 6.16 -21.85 -10.67
N GLN A 60 7.32 -22.23 -11.22
CA GLN A 60 8.25 -23.15 -10.54
C GLN A 60 8.89 -22.46 -9.33
N LEU A 61 9.24 -21.18 -9.47
CA LEU A 61 9.78 -20.36 -8.39
C LEU A 61 8.81 -20.26 -7.22
N MET A 62 7.53 -19.94 -7.49
CA MET A 62 6.49 -19.93 -6.45
C MET A 62 6.34 -21.27 -5.76
N ARG A 63 6.36 -22.37 -6.50
CA ARG A 63 6.29 -23.75 -5.91
C ARG A 63 7.51 -24.09 -5.06
N LEU A 64 8.68 -23.59 -5.42
CA LEU A 64 9.91 -23.83 -4.69
C LEU A 64 9.96 -23.06 -3.36
N VAL A 65 9.52 -21.80 -3.36
CA VAL A 65 9.70 -20.90 -2.21
C VAL A 65 8.50 -20.83 -1.27
N ASN A 66 7.28 -21.12 -1.75
CA ASN A 66 6.09 -21.12 -0.92
C ASN A 66 6.01 -22.46 -0.12
N ILE A 67 5.78 -22.34 1.18
CA ILE A 67 5.76 -23.51 2.08
C ILE A 67 4.41 -23.55 2.81
N ASP A 68 3.74 -24.69 2.79
CA ASP A 68 2.49 -24.93 3.53
C ASP A 68 1.40 -23.87 3.31
N GLY A 69 1.32 -23.33 2.10
CA GLY A 69 0.35 -22.27 1.76
C GLY A 69 0.77 -20.87 2.20
N VAL A 70 1.97 -20.71 2.78
CA VAL A 70 2.54 -19.39 3.07
C VAL A 70 3.20 -18.84 1.81
N ASP A 71 2.71 -17.71 1.35
CA ASP A 71 3.05 -17.05 0.10
C ASP A 71 4.33 -16.19 0.21
N ILE A 72 5.47 -16.88 0.43
CA ILE A 72 6.80 -16.25 0.59
C ILE A 72 7.21 -15.49 -0.67
N PHE A 73 6.92 -16.05 -1.85
CA PHE A 73 7.17 -15.40 -3.13
C PHE A 73 6.56 -14.00 -3.16
N GLN A 74 5.27 -13.91 -2.84
CA GLN A 74 4.53 -12.65 -2.88
C GLN A 74 5.05 -11.66 -1.83
N ALA A 75 5.42 -12.14 -0.66
CA ALA A 75 6.03 -11.29 0.36
C ALA A 75 7.37 -10.70 -0.09
N ALA A 76 8.23 -11.50 -0.72
CA ALA A 76 9.52 -11.06 -1.27
C ALA A 76 9.34 -10.07 -2.42
N LYS A 77 8.42 -10.34 -3.36
CA LYS A 77 8.07 -9.43 -4.45
C LYS A 77 7.52 -8.10 -3.93
N SER A 78 6.63 -8.13 -2.94
CA SER A 78 6.05 -6.94 -2.30
C SER A 78 7.11 -6.07 -1.61
N LEU A 79 8.08 -6.69 -0.91
CA LEU A 79 9.21 -5.95 -0.33
C LEU A 79 10.05 -5.26 -1.41
N LEU A 80 10.32 -5.98 -2.50
CA LEU A 80 11.10 -5.48 -3.62
C LEU A 80 10.40 -4.28 -4.29
N GLN A 81 9.10 -4.39 -4.58
CA GLN A 81 8.28 -3.32 -5.13
C GLN A 81 8.32 -2.06 -4.25
N THR A 82 8.19 -2.24 -2.92
CA THR A 82 8.28 -1.14 -1.97
C THR A 82 9.66 -0.48 -1.96
N ASN A 83 10.73 -1.28 -2.00
CA ASN A 83 12.10 -0.76 -1.91
C ASN A 83 12.55 -0.06 -3.20
N LYS A 84 12.05 -0.52 -4.36
CA LYS A 84 12.40 0.04 -5.67
C LYS A 84 11.40 1.09 -6.14
N LEU A 85 10.25 1.20 -5.47
CA LEU A 85 9.13 2.08 -5.84
C LEU A 85 8.64 1.79 -7.27
N GLU A 86 8.59 0.52 -7.65
CA GLU A 86 8.13 0.04 -8.95
C GLU A 86 6.95 -0.93 -8.76
N SER A 87 5.81 -0.64 -9.36
CA SER A 87 4.60 -1.46 -9.28
C SER A 87 4.72 -2.74 -10.10
N ASN A 88 5.17 -2.63 -11.34
CA ASN A 88 5.37 -3.77 -12.23
C ASN A 88 6.84 -4.16 -12.30
N ILE A 89 7.32 -4.80 -11.22
CA ILE A 89 8.72 -5.12 -11.07
C ILE A 89 9.07 -6.46 -11.75
N ASP A 90 10.09 -6.45 -12.60
CA ASP A 90 10.73 -7.69 -13.03
C ASP A 90 11.72 -8.15 -11.97
N ILE A 91 11.39 -9.20 -11.23
CA ILE A 91 12.22 -9.76 -10.17
C ILE A 91 13.61 -10.17 -10.67
N ARG A 92 13.77 -10.43 -11.97
CA ARG A 92 15.04 -10.84 -12.58
C ARG A 92 16.05 -9.70 -12.65
N GLU A 93 15.58 -8.46 -12.77
CA GLU A 93 16.42 -7.26 -12.74
C GLU A 93 17.02 -7.02 -11.35
N TYR A 94 16.30 -7.45 -10.29
CA TYR A 94 16.68 -7.26 -8.88
C TYR A 94 16.83 -8.59 -8.15
N TRP A 95 17.42 -9.55 -8.85
CA TRP A 95 17.43 -10.94 -8.42
C TRP A 95 18.04 -11.19 -7.04
N ASP A 96 19.15 -10.52 -6.71
CA ASP A 96 19.80 -10.70 -5.42
C ASP A 96 18.98 -10.12 -4.27
N ASP A 97 18.34 -8.96 -4.47
CA ASP A 97 17.42 -8.39 -3.50
C ASP A 97 16.19 -9.28 -3.30
N PHE A 98 15.67 -9.88 -4.39
CA PHE A 98 14.58 -10.83 -4.33
C PHE A 98 14.97 -12.08 -3.54
N LYS A 99 16.15 -12.66 -3.78
CA LYS A 99 16.68 -13.80 -3.01
C LYS A 99 16.82 -13.48 -1.52
N GLU A 100 17.28 -12.27 -1.18
CA GLU A 100 17.34 -11.82 0.21
C GLU A 100 15.95 -11.78 0.84
N GLY A 101 14.94 -11.29 0.12
CA GLY A 101 13.53 -11.32 0.52
C GLY A 101 13.02 -12.74 0.75
N VAL A 102 13.29 -13.67 -0.17
CA VAL A 102 12.92 -15.10 -0.03
C VAL A 102 13.59 -15.72 1.19
N SER A 103 14.90 -15.54 1.35
CA SER A 103 15.63 -16.04 2.52
C SER A 103 15.04 -15.51 3.83
N SER A 104 14.73 -14.21 3.89
CA SER A 104 14.06 -13.59 5.04
C SER A 104 12.68 -14.22 5.32
N GLY A 105 11.92 -14.52 4.27
CA GLY A 105 10.60 -15.15 4.36
C GLY A 105 10.68 -16.59 4.87
N LEU A 106 11.63 -17.38 4.38
CA LEU A 106 11.87 -18.75 4.83
C LEU A 106 12.28 -18.80 6.32
N ILE A 107 13.19 -17.92 6.72
CA ILE A 107 13.58 -17.75 8.14
C ILE A 107 12.36 -17.33 8.96
N GLY A 108 11.58 -16.38 8.47
CA GLY A 108 10.34 -15.94 9.11
C GLY A 108 9.33 -17.08 9.29
N TYR A 109 9.18 -17.93 8.28
CA TYR A 109 8.29 -19.08 8.34
C TYR A 109 8.70 -20.07 9.44
N TYR A 110 9.92 -20.59 9.41
CA TYR A 110 10.37 -21.56 10.39
C TYR A 110 10.42 -21.01 11.81
N SER A 111 10.86 -19.75 11.96
CA SER A 111 10.83 -19.08 13.25
C SER A 111 9.41 -18.96 13.80
N SER A 112 8.49 -18.48 12.98
CA SER A 112 7.08 -18.34 13.35
C SER A 112 6.44 -19.68 13.70
N PHE A 113 6.69 -20.71 12.89
CA PHE A 113 6.22 -22.06 13.14
C PHE A 113 6.70 -22.61 14.49
N ASN A 114 8.00 -22.48 14.79
CA ASN A 114 8.58 -22.92 16.05
C ASN A 114 7.97 -22.17 17.24
N HIS A 115 7.75 -20.86 17.13
CA HIS A 115 7.14 -20.07 18.19
C HIS A 115 5.68 -20.42 18.43
N LEU A 116 4.87 -20.56 17.37
CA LEU A 116 3.47 -20.93 17.49
C LEU A 116 3.28 -22.34 18.07
N THR A 117 4.15 -23.27 17.69
CA THR A 117 4.13 -24.63 18.22
C THR A 117 4.51 -24.68 19.69
N ARG A 118 5.50 -23.84 20.12
CA ARG A 118 5.99 -23.80 21.49
C ARG A 118 5.02 -23.12 22.45
N TRP A 119 4.41 -21.99 22.06
CA TRP A 119 3.67 -21.14 23.00
C TRP A 119 2.15 -21.12 22.78
N THR A 120 1.65 -21.63 21.68
CA THR A 120 0.21 -21.66 21.37
C THR A 120 -0.54 -20.39 21.85
N PRO A 121 -0.18 -19.22 21.32
CA PRO A 121 -0.75 -17.95 21.80
C PRO A 121 -2.25 -17.87 21.47
N SER A 122 -3.02 -17.24 22.35
CA SER A 122 -4.44 -16.97 22.11
C SER A 122 -4.67 -15.79 21.15
N HIS A 123 -3.67 -14.88 21.07
CA HIS A 123 -3.74 -13.71 20.20
C HIS A 123 -2.34 -13.24 19.81
N LEU A 124 -2.21 -12.73 18.60
CA LEU A 124 -0.97 -12.18 18.07
C LEU A 124 -1.13 -10.71 17.69
N PHE A 125 -0.12 -9.89 17.99
CA PHE A 125 0.03 -8.56 17.41
C PHE A 125 1.20 -8.59 16.43
N ILE A 126 0.91 -8.33 15.15
CA ILE A 126 1.88 -8.46 14.05
C ILE A 126 2.04 -7.08 13.40
N TYR A 127 3.28 -6.64 13.23
CA TYR A 127 3.56 -5.40 12.51
C TYR A 127 3.42 -5.61 11.01
N ASN A 128 2.69 -4.74 10.31
CA ASN A 128 2.53 -4.67 8.86
C ASN A 128 1.91 -5.93 8.20
N GLY A 129 2.39 -7.11 8.47
CA GLY A 129 1.88 -8.38 7.91
C GLY A 129 2.20 -8.65 6.43
N ARG A 130 2.75 -7.68 5.69
CA ARG A 130 2.96 -7.78 4.24
C ARG A 130 4.36 -8.28 3.86
N ILE A 131 5.38 -7.79 4.56
CA ILE A 131 6.77 -8.05 4.20
C ILE A 131 7.26 -9.45 4.66
N PRO A 132 8.33 -10.00 4.07
CA PRO A 132 8.77 -11.38 4.29
C PRO A 132 8.98 -11.78 5.74
N ARG A 133 9.41 -10.85 6.59
CA ARG A 133 9.66 -11.14 8.01
C ARG A 133 8.38 -11.40 8.81
N TYR A 134 7.25 -10.80 8.44
CA TYR A 134 6.02 -10.81 9.24
C TYR A 134 4.86 -11.57 8.58
N ARG A 135 4.83 -11.63 7.25
CA ARG A 135 3.78 -12.35 6.51
C ARG A 135 3.66 -13.83 6.89
N PRO A 136 4.75 -14.60 7.07
CA PRO A 136 4.64 -15.98 7.50
C PRO A 136 3.93 -16.16 8.84
N MET A 137 4.18 -15.29 9.83
CA MET A 137 3.49 -15.34 11.12
C MET A 137 2.00 -15.14 10.95
N MET A 138 1.59 -14.18 10.12
CA MET A 138 0.17 -13.91 9.82
C MET A 138 -0.49 -15.12 9.15
N ARG A 139 0.12 -15.68 8.10
CA ARG A 139 -0.42 -16.84 7.37
C ARG A 139 -0.52 -18.09 8.24
N LEU A 140 0.47 -18.32 9.09
CA LEU A 140 0.43 -19.42 10.05
C LEU A 140 -0.65 -19.21 11.11
N ALA A 141 -0.86 -17.98 11.58
CA ALA A 141 -1.96 -17.66 12.49
C ALA A 141 -3.32 -17.93 11.85
N GLU A 142 -3.53 -17.49 10.59
CA GLU A 142 -4.74 -17.80 9.81
C GLU A 142 -4.98 -19.31 9.72
N LYS A 143 -3.95 -20.07 9.32
CA LYS A 143 -4.01 -21.53 9.17
C LYS A 143 -4.31 -22.25 10.49
N SER A 144 -3.78 -21.74 11.58
CA SER A 144 -3.95 -22.32 12.93
C SER A 144 -5.18 -21.77 13.67
N SER A 145 -5.99 -20.93 13.04
CA SER A 145 -7.15 -20.25 13.65
C SER A 145 -6.79 -19.45 14.91
N ILE A 146 -5.56 -18.92 14.97
CA ILE A 146 -5.10 -18.05 16.05
C ILE A 146 -5.54 -16.63 15.72
N ALA A 147 -6.24 -16.00 16.65
CA ALA A 147 -6.66 -14.60 16.50
C ALA A 147 -5.44 -13.68 16.39
N PHE A 148 -5.49 -12.71 15.48
CA PHE A 148 -4.41 -11.74 15.33
C PHE A 148 -4.91 -10.33 15.01
N THR A 149 -4.06 -9.37 15.31
CA THR A 149 -4.25 -7.96 14.96
C THR A 149 -2.98 -7.46 14.28
N ILE A 150 -3.15 -6.92 13.09
CA ILE A 150 -2.08 -6.19 12.41
C ILE A 150 -2.05 -4.76 12.94
N TYR A 151 -0.85 -4.27 13.22
CA TYR A 151 -0.65 -2.87 13.58
C TYR A 151 0.34 -2.21 12.62
N GLU A 152 0.03 -0.96 12.27
CA GLU A 152 0.87 -0.13 11.43
C GLU A 152 0.94 1.31 11.95
N TYR A 153 1.98 2.02 11.53
CA TYR A 153 2.01 3.46 11.69
C TYR A 153 0.95 4.07 10.78
N PRO A 154 0.05 4.89 11.32
CA PRO A 154 -0.86 5.63 10.48
C PRO A 154 -0.09 6.70 9.69
N LEU A 155 -0.46 6.88 8.45
CA LEU A 155 0.06 7.95 7.60
C LEU A 155 -0.30 9.35 8.12
N ILE A 156 -1.31 9.45 8.99
CA ILE A 156 -1.94 10.72 9.39
C ILE A 156 -1.41 11.30 10.71
N SER A 157 -0.77 10.49 11.55
CA SER A 157 -0.27 10.99 12.86
C SER A 157 0.77 10.04 13.44
N HIS A 158 1.97 10.53 13.69
CA HIS A 158 3.02 9.76 14.36
C HIS A 158 2.71 9.34 15.82
N LYS A 159 1.53 9.68 16.33
CA LYS A 159 1.12 9.41 17.71
C LYS A 159 0.16 8.23 17.86
N ASN A 160 -0.40 7.73 16.77
CA ASN A 160 -1.42 6.68 16.78
C ASN A 160 -0.95 5.45 16.01
N TYR A 161 -1.62 4.32 16.19
CA TYR A 161 -1.42 3.10 15.41
C TYR A 161 -2.75 2.69 14.79
N THR A 162 -2.71 2.25 13.54
CA THR A 162 -3.85 1.57 12.93
C THR A 162 -3.84 0.11 13.37
N LEU A 163 -4.96 -0.38 13.88
CA LEU A 163 -5.15 -1.76 14.31
C LEU A 163 -6.21 -2.43 13.44
N THR A 164 -5.84 -3.48 12.72
CA THR A 164 -6.73 -4.23 11.84
C THR A 164 -6.84 -5.67 12.32
N ARG A 165 -8.02 -6.11 12.72
CA ARG A 165 -8.26 -7.47 13.20
C ARG A 165 -8.57 -8.41 12.06
N GLY A 166 -7.93 -9.58 12.03
CA GLY A 166 -8.23 -10.66 11.10
C GLY A 166 -7.91 -10.35 9.63
N GLY A 167 -7.03 -9.41 9.38
CA GLY A 167 -6.60 -9.03 8.05
C GLY A 167 -5.54 -7.95 8.11
N TYR A 168 -5.04 -7.48 6.97
CA TYR A 168 -4.06 -6.43 6.96
C TYR A 168 -4.55 -5.16 6.21
N PRO A 169 -4.06 -3.98 6.61
CA PRO A 169 -4.58 -2.69 6.14
C PRO A 169 -4.51 -2.49 4.62
N HIS A 170 -3.55 -3.16 3.97
CA HIS A 170 -3.38 -3.09 2.51
C HIS A 170 -4.44 -3.87 1.72
N ASN A 171 -5.23 -4.73 2.39
CA ASN A 171 -6.38 -5.37 1.76
C ASN A 171 -7.58 -4.43 1.81
N ALA A 172 -7.79 -3.68 0.73
CA ALA A 172 -8.84 -2.66 0.66
C ALA A 172 -10.25 -3.19 0.94
N ILE A 173 -10.54 -4.45 0.58
CA ILE A 173 -11.87 -5.07 0.81
C ILE A 173 -12.07 -5.31 2.31
N ILE A 174 -11.09 -5.92 2.97
CA ILE A 174 -11.15 -6.19 4.41
C ILE A 174 -11.19 -4.87 5.18
N PHE A 175 -10.33 -3.92 4.81
CA PHE A 175 -10.28 -2.62 5.47
C PHE A 175 -11.59 -1.84 5.33
N SER A 176 -12.15 -1.77 4.12
CA SER A 176 -13.44 -1.11 3.87
C SER A 176 -14.57 -1.74 4.67
N ARG A 177 -14.62 -3.08 4.74
CA ARG A 177 -15.62 -3.80 5.55
C ARG A 177 -15.48 -3.46 7.03
N LEU A 178 -14.26 -3.48 7.57
CA LEU A 178 -14.00 -3.16 8.98
C LEU A 178 -14.35 -1.70 9.32
N LEU A 179 -14.05 -0.76 8.41
CA LEU A 179 -14.47 0.63 8.57
C LEU A 179 -15.99 0.76 8.61
N PHE A 180 -16.69 0.09 7.70
CA PHE A 180 -18.15 0.13 7.62
C PHE A 180 -18.79 -0.47 8.88
N GLU A 181 -18.29 -1.61 9.34
CA GLU A 181 -18.73 -2.22 10.59
C GLU A 181 -18.45 -1.33 11.81
N SER A 182 -17.28 -0.70 11.84
CA SER A 182 -16.90 0.22 12.93
C SER A 182 -17.79 1.46 12.95
N TYR A 183 -18.12 2.00 11.77
CA TYR A 183 -19.05 3.12 11.63
C TYR A 183 -20.46 2.75 12.14
N GLY A 184 -20.97 1.59 11.73
CA GLY A 184 -22.30 1.11 12.16
C GLY A 184 -22.40 0.79 13.67
N LYS A 185 -21.29 0.34 14.28
CA LYS A 185 -21.19 0.05 15.72
C LYS A 185 -20.80 1.27 16.57
N SER A 186 -20.51 2.41 15.95
CA SER A 186 -20.11 3.62 16.67
C SER A 186 -21.27 4.16 17.51
N ILE A 187 -20.97 4.48 18.76
CA ILE A 187 -21.92 5.12 19.71
C ILE A 187 -22.13 6.62 19.43
N LEU A 188 -21.31 7.19 18.52
CA LEU A 188 -21.45 8.60 18.15
C LEU A 188 -22.76 8.82 17.37
N SER A 189 -23.44 9.92 17.66
CA SER A 189 -24.61 10.32 16.89
C SER A 189 -24.22 10.67 15.44
N ASP A 190 -25.18 10.54 14.52
CA ASP A 190 -24.94 10.86 13.11
C ASP A 190 -24.56 12.33 12.91
N ASN A 191 -25.09 13.24 13.73
CA ASN A 191 -24.68 14.66 13.68
C ASN A 191 -23.20 14.86 14.01
N ILE A 192 -22.66 14.10 14.99
CA ILE A 192 -21.23 14.15 15.33
C ILE A 192 -20.40 13.58 14.18
N LYS A 193 -20.80 12.43 13.64
CA LYS A 193 -20.14 11.78 12.51
C LYS A 193 -20.10 12.68 11.28
N GLN A 194 -21.22 13.33 10.96
CA GLN A 194 -21.31 14.30 9.83
C GLN A 194 -20.44 15.52 10.06
N LYS A 195 -20.44 16.06 11.29
CA LYS A 195 -19.58 17.19 11.64
C LYS A 195 -18.11 16.85 11.50
N ASP A 196 -17.69 15.73 12.08
CA ASP A 196 -16.28 15.31 12.07
C ASP A 196 -15.81 15.01 10.63
N GLY A 197 -16.65 14.35 9.82
CA GLY A 197 -16.40 14.13 8.40
C GLY A 197 -16.31 15.44 7.63
N GLY A 198 -17.26 16.36 7.82
CA GLY A 198 -17.26 17.69 7.19
C GLY A 198 -16.02 18.51 7.58
N ASP A 199 -15.61 18.46 8.85
CA ASP A 199 -14.42 19.18 9.32
C ASP A 199 -13.13 18.57 8.73
N TRP A 200 -13.09 17.23 8.54
CA TRP A 200 -11.98 16.57 7.85
C TRP A 200 -11.85 17.05 6.40
N TYR A 201 -12.95 17.08 5.64
CA TYR A 201 -12.94 17.59 4.26
C TYR A 201 -12.54 19.06 4.20
N LYS A 202 -13.09 19.91 5.08
CA LYS A 202 -12.70 21.33 5.14
C LYS A 202 -11.20 21.51 5.35
N LYS A 203 -10.61 20.78 6.30
CA LYS A 203 -9.16 20.81 6.54
C LYS A 203 -8.36 20.40 5.30
N ARG A 204 -8.82 19.40 4.56
CA ARG A 204 -8.17 19.01 3.31
C ARG A 204 -8.26 20.11 2.25
N PHE A 205 -9.40 20.78 2.12
CA PHE A 205 -9.54 21.87 1.16
C PHE A 205 -8.67 23.08 1.49
N ILE A 206 -8.56 23.47 2.75
CA ILE A 206 -7.68 24.57 3.19
C ILE A 206 -6.22 24.17 3.35
N ARG A 207 -5.92 22.86 3.18
CA ARG A 207 -4.57 22.26 3.32
C ARG A 207 -3.90 22.65 4.62
N ASP A 208 -4.59 22.41 5.70
CA ASP A 208 -4.02 22.51 7.04
C ASP A 208 -2.79 21.58 7.11
N ASP A 209 -1.59 22.19 7.21
CA ASP A 209 -0.29 21.50 7.24
C ASP A 209 -0.12 20.53 8.42
N SER A 210 -1.07 20.48 9.32
CA SER A 210 -1.09 19.53 10.43
C SER A 210 -1.34 18.08 9.98
N SER A 211 -1.76 17.84 8.72
CA SER A 211 -1.95 16.50 8.17
C SER A 211 -0.75 16.07 7.32
N TYR A 212 -0.27 14.83 7.53
CA TYR A 212 0.81 14.23 6.72
C TYR A 212 0.47 14.17 5.22
N ASP A 213 -0.80 14.11 4.89
CA ASP A 213 -1.31 14.12 3.51
C ASP A 213 -1.06 15.46 2.79
N SER A 214 -0.76 16.56 3.51
CA SER A 214 -0.43 17.85 2.91
C SER A 214 0.85 17.80 2.05
N GLN A 215 1.75 16.84 2.33
CA GLN A 215 3.00 16.68 1.58
C GLN A 215 2.78 16.21 0.13
N PHE A 216 1.65 15.57 -0.17
CA PHE A 216 1.34 15.00 -1.48
C PHE A 216 0.30 15.80 -2.26
N SER A 217 -0.35 16.76 -1.63
CA SER A 217 -1.24 17.69 -2.30
C SER A 217 -0.49 18.99 -2.60
N THR A 218 -0.62 19.51 -3.81
CA THR A 218 -0.11 20.85 -4.14
C THR A 218 -0.71 21.86 -3.16
N PRO A 219 0.03 22.75 -2.49
CA PRO A 219 -0.56 23.72 -1.59
C PRO A 219 -1.62 24.54 -2.33
N MET A 220 -2.85 24.56 -1.84
CA MET A 220 -3.76 25.66 -2.12
C MET A 220 -3.31 26.83 -1.20
N GLY A 221 -2.10 27.37 -1.44
CA GLY A 221 -1.75 28.65 -0.86
C GLY A 221 -2.89 29.64 -1.11
N ASP A 222 -2.86 30.83 -0.56
CA ASP A 222 -3.86 31.90 -0.71
C ASP A 222 -4.35 32.20 -2.16
N ALA A 223 -3.89 31.43 -3.10
CA ALA A 223 -4.21 31.33 -4.51
C ALA A 223 -5.50 30.55 -4.83
N ILE A 224 -6.57 30.75 -4.08
CA ILE A 224 -7.92 30.62 -4.67
C ILE A 224 -8.06 31.58 -5.88
N VAL A 225 -7.13 32.52 -6.03
CA VAL A 225 -7.12 33.53 -7.09
C VAL A 225 -6.58 33.02 -8.43
N ASP A 226 -5.76 31.98 -8.47
CA ASP A 226 -5.16 31.44 -9.71
C ASP A 226 -5.31 29.90 -9.83
N SER A 227 -6.50 29.39 -9.54
CA SER A 227 -6.80 27.97 -9.74
C SER A 227 -6.76 27.62 -11.23
N LYS A 228 -5.68 26.95 -11.65
CA LYS A 228 -5.42 26.66 -13.06
C LYS A 228 -6.09 25.39 -13.51
N LEU A 229 -6.93 25.51 -14.51
CA LEU A 229 -7.29 24.41 -15.41
C LEU A 229 -6.22 24.28 -16.50
N PRO A 230 -6.15 23.16 -17.22
CA PRO A 230 -5.33 23.04 -18.42
C PRO A 230 -5.66 24.15 -19.41
N SER A 231 -4.67 24.74 -20.09
CA SER A 231 -4.87 25.85 -21.04
C SER A 231 -5.80 25.53 -22.20
N ASN A 232 -5.93 24.25 -22.54
CA ASN A 232 -6.81 23.74 -23.60
C ASN A 232 -8.14 23.18 -23.03
N TYR A 233 -8.45 23.41 -21.74
CA TYR A 233 -9.70 22.97 -21.15
C TYR A 233 -10.87 23.78 -21.75
N ASN A 234 -11.88 23.05 -22.25
CA ASN A 234 -13.06 23.68 -22.85
C ASN A 234 -14.32 23.26 -22.09
N ASN A 235 -14.98 24.21 -21.44
CA ASN A 235 -16.21 23.98 -20.69
C ASN A 235 -17.43 23.67 -21.57
N ASP A 236 -17.38 23.97 -22.87
CA ASP A 236 -18.48 23.69 -23.79
C ASP A 236 -18.52 22.24 -24.27
N LEU A 237 -17.48 21.46 -23.95
CA LEU A 237 -17.38 20.05 -24.27
C LEU A 237 -17.58 19.21 -23.03
N TYR A 238 -18.06 17.95 -23.23
CA TYR A 238 -18.16 17.00 -22.11
C TYR A 238 -16.77 16.58 -21.64
N ASN A 239 -16.47 16.84 -20.39
CA ASN A 239 -15.17 16.60 -19.78
C ASN A 239 -15.24 15.47 -18.75
N LEU A 240 -14.52 14.39 -19.02
CA LEU A 240 -14.33 13.29 -18.11
C LEU A 240 -12.92 13.36 -17.51
N VAL A 241 -12.80 13.37 -16.20
CA VAL A 241 -11.51 13.36 -15.49
C VAL A 241 -11.26 12.00 -14.86
N ILE A 242 -10.09 11.43 -15.12
CA ILE A 242 -9.65 10.17 -14.53
C ILE A 242 -8.46 10.45 -13.60
N PHE A 243 -8.64 10.19 -12.31
CA PHE A 243 -7.57 10.25 -11.32
C PHE A 243 -6.94 8.87 -11.20
N ILE A 244 -5.71 8.73 -11.68
CA ILE A 244 -4.95 7.48 -11.56
C ILE A 244 -4.22 7.41 -10.23
N SER A 245 -4.15 6.20 -9.69
CA SER A 245 -3.40 5.90 -8.47
C SER A 245 -1.96 5.49 -8.79
N SER A 246 -1.10 5.58 -7.78
CA SER A 246 0.22 4.99 -7.80
C SER A 246 0.09 3.48 -7.61
N GLU A 247 0.50 2.68 -8.59
CA GLU A 247 0.34 1.21 -8.57
C GLU A 247 1.15 0.53 -7.45
N ASP A 248 2.24 1.16 -6.99
CA ASP A 248 3.07 0.65 -5.89
C ASP A 248 2.33 0.58 -4.54
N GLU A 249 1.26 1.35 -4.39
CA GLU A 249 0.40 1.30 -3.19
C GLU A 249 -0.59 0.12 -3.22
N ILE A 250 -0.80 -0.49 -4.39
CA ILE A 250 -1.83 -1.51 -4.62
C ILE A 250 -1.21 -2.91 -4.75
N VAL A 251 -0.12 -3.13 -4.05
CA VAL A 251 0.63 -4.39 -4.12
C VAL A 251 0.04 -5.39 -3.14
N ASP A 252 -0.93 -6.20 -3.61
CA ASP A 252 -1.44 -7.30 -2.81
C ASP A 252 -2.21 -8.36 -3.62
N GLU A 253 -2.62 -9.44 -2.94
CA GLU A 253 -3.52 -10.48 -3.47
C GLU A 253 -4.76 -9.92 -4.19
N VAL A 254 -5.18 -8.71 -3.83
CA VAL A 254 -6.29 -8.01 -4.48
C VAL A 254 -5.90 -7.49 -5.87
N SER A 255 -4.63 -7.16 -6.11
CA SER A 255 -4.18 -6.70 -7.42
C SER A 255 -4.28 -7.79 -8.49
N GLU A 256 -4.07 -9.05 -8.13
CA GLU A 256 -4.22 -10.19 -9.03
C GLU A 256 -5.69 -10.51 -9.38
N LYS A 257 -6.62 -10.01 -8.57
CA LYS A 257 -8.08 -10.23 -8.72
C LYS A 257 -8.83 -9.02 -9.25
N ARG A 258 -8.14 -7.94 -9.61
CA ARG A 258 -8.81 -6.80 -10.25
C ARG A 258 -9.34 -7.20 -11.61
N PRO A 259 -10.61 -6.88 -11.91
CA PRO A 259 -11.18 -7.17 -13.23
C PRO A 259 -10.51 -6.38 -14.35
N PHE A 260 -9.88 -5.24 -14.02
CA PHE A 260 -9.18 -4.35 -14.96
C PHE A 260 -7.96 -3.74 -14.29
N ASP A 261 -6.87 -3.59 -15.02
CA ASP A 261 -5.85 -2.63 -14.65
C ASP A 261 -6.28 -1.20 -15.04
N GLN A 262 -5.56 -0.20 -14.54
CA GLN A 262 -5.92 1.20 -14.81
C GLN A 262 -5.79 1.54 -16.29
N LEU A 263 -4.79 1.01 -16.98
CA LEU A 263 -4.54 1.31 -18.40
C LEU A 263 -5.58 0.65 -19.30
N ASP A 264 -5.99 -0.57 -18.99
CA ASP A 264 -7.04 -1.24 -19.76
C ASP A 264 -8.40 -0.53 -19.60
N ALA A 265 -8.67 -0.02 -18.39
CA ALA A 265 -9.86 0.80 -18.16
C ALA A 265 -9.81 2.13 -18.92
N ILE A 266 -8.65 2.80 -18.96
CA ILE A 266 -8.45 4.03 -19.75
C ILE A 266 -8.67 3.77 -21.24
N LYS A 267 -8.08 2.71 -21.80
CA LYS A 267 -8.28 2.30 -23.20
C LYS A 267 -9.76 2.07 -23.50
N PHE A 268 -10.42 1.27 -22.67
CA PHE A 268 -11.85 0.98 -22.82
C PHE A 268 -12.70 2.26 -22.82
N ILE A 269 -12.43 3.19 -21.92
CA ILE A 269 -13.15 4.48 -21.84
C ILE A 269 -12.86 5.30 -23.10
N ALA A 270 -11.61 5.42 -23.53
CA ALA A 270 -11.23 6.19 -24.72
C ALA A 270 -11.89 5.67 -26.01
N GLU A 271 -11.94 4.35 -26.15
CA GLU A 271 -12.56 3.68 -27.31
C GLU A 271 -14.08 3.80 -27.32
N SER A 272 -14.69 3.76 -26.09
CA SER A 272 -16.14 3.84 -25.94
C SER A 272 -16.69 5.25 -26.11
N PHE A 273 -15.92 6.29 -25.78
CA PHE A 273 -16.37 7.68 -25.72
C PHE A 273 -15.48 8.61 -26.55
N LYS A 274 -15.57 8.50 -27.88
CA LYS A 274 -14.71 9.24 -28.82
C LYS A 274 -14.98 10.74 -28.89
N ASN A 275 -16.20 11.18 -28.51
CA ASN A 275 -16.66 12.58 -28.68
C ASN A 275 -16.62 13.37 -27.37
N ILE A 276 -15.83 12.95 -26.39
CA ILE A 276 -15.66 13.64 -25.12
C ILE A 276 -14.18 13.91 -24.87
N ASN A 277 -13.88 14.91 -24.06
CA ASN A 277 -12.53 15.15 -23.59
C ASN A 277 -12.24 14.28 -22.36
N ILE A 278 -11.14 13.57 -22.40
CA ILE A 278 -10.68 12.73 -21.29
C ILE A 278 -9.38 13.32 -20.72
N TRP A 279 -9.40 13.66 -19.47
CA TRP A 279 -8.28 14.22 -18.74
C TRP A 279 -7.72 13.20 -17.75
N ILE A 280 -6.50 12.74 -17.98
CA ILE A 280 -5.82 11.80 -17.09
C ILE A 280 -4.98 12.59 -16.11
N ARG A 281 -5.39 12.69 -14.85
CA ARG A 281 -4.59 13.33 -13.80
C ARG A 281 -3.69 12.32 -13.13
N MET A 282 -2.39 12.45 -13.34
CA MET A 282 -1.39 11.63 -12.67
C MET A 282 -1.31 11.96 -11.17
N HIS A 283 -1.14 10.92 -10.35
CA HIS A 283 -0.94 11.12 -8.92
C HIS A 283 0.35 11.90 -8.66
N PRO A 284 0.37 12.94 -7.80
CA PRO A 284 1.57 13.77 -7.55
C PRO A 284 2.80 12.97 -7.11
N ARG A 285 2.62 11.87 -6.40
CA ARG A 285 3.70 10.97 -5.99
C ARG A 285 4.51 10.41 -7.16
N LEU A 286 3.92 10.27 -8.35
CA LEU A 286 4.58 9.76 -9.55
C LEU A 286 5.68 10.67 -10.10
N VAL A 287 5.85 11.88 -9.59
CA VAL A 287 6.99 12.77 -9.97
C VAL A 287 8.33 12.09 -9.76
N ASN A 288 8.49 11.33 -8.67
CA ASN A 288 9.77 10.78 -8.24
C ASN A 288 9.84 9.25 -8.26
N ILE A 289 8.75 8.59 -8.60
CA ILE A 289 8.64 7.13 -8.54
C ILE A 289 8.06 6.57 -9.84
N ASP A 290 8.38 5.31 -10.08
CA ASP A 290 7.81 4.49 -11.17
C ASP A 290 7.80 5.15 -12.56
N LYS A 291 8.98 5.57 -13.02
CA LYS A 291 9.13 6.14 -14.39
C LYS A 291 8.64 5.20 -15.48
N LYS A 292 8.73 3.88 -15.27
CA LYS A 292 8.23 2.88 -16.23
C LYS A 292 6.71 3.00 -16.37
N PHE A 293 5.99 3.11 -15.25
CA PHE A 293 4.54 3.29 -15.26
C PHE A 293 4.13 4.64 -15.87
N VAL A 294 4.82 5.72 -15.52
CA VAL A 294 4.58 7.06 -16.11
C VAL A 294 4.74 7.04 -17.64
N ASN A 295 5.80 6.41 -18.15
CA ASN A 295 6.01 6.26 -19.60
C ASN A 295 4.89 5.43 -20.22
N LEU A 296 4.50 4.32 -19.59
CA LEU A 296 3.44 3.46 -20.10
C LEU A 296 2.07 4.17 -20.15
N VAL A 297 1.76 5.02 -19.17
CA VAL A 297 0.58 5.89 -19.19
C VAL A 297 0.65 6.85 -20.37
N ASN A 298 1.78 7.56 -20.58
CA ASN A 298 1.94 8.51 -21.65
C ASN A 298 1.84 7.82 -23.03
N ASP A 299 2.51 6.68 -23.21
CA ASP A 299 2.50 5.92 -24.46
C ASP A 299 1.09 5.41 -24.77
N THR A 300 0.38 4.88 -23.78
CA THR A 300 -0.99 4.39 -23.93
C THR A 300 -1.95 5.53 -24.27
N CYS A 301 -1.89 6.63 -23.53
CA CYS A 301 -2.78 7.77 -23.74
C CYS A 301 -2.49 8.50 -25.04
N GLY A 302 -1.23 8.55 -25.48
CA GLY A 302 -0.80 9.16 -26.74
C GLY A 302 -1.38 8.49 -28.00
N LEU A 303 -2.00 7.32 -27.88
CA LEU A 303 -2.69 6.64 -28.97
C LEU A 303 -4.08 7.23 -29.26
N TYR A 304 -4.60 8.10 -28.37
CA TYR A 304 -5.98 8.61 -28.44
C TYR A 304 -6.00 10.14 -28.49
N GLU A 305 -6.60 10.69 -29.52
CA GLU A 305 -6.69 12.14 -29.75
C GLU A 305 -7.55 12.87 -28.70
N ASN A 306 -8.51 12.15 -28.11
CA ASN A 306 -9.43 12.70 -27.10
C ASN A 306 -8.90 12.61 -25.66
N ILE A 307 -7.64 12.16 -25.47
CA ILE A 307 -7.00 12.09 -24.16
C ILE A 307 -5.94 13.18 -23.99
N THR A 308 -5.99 13.88 -22.89
CA THR A 308 -4.92 14.77 -22.42
C THR A 308 -4.39 14.29 -21.06
N VAL A 309 -3.08 14.05 -20.99
CA VAL A 309 -2.42 13.67 -19.74
C VAL A 309 -1.94 14.91 -18.99
N ILE A 310 -2.37 15.06 -17.75
CA ILE A 310 -1.93 16.07 -16.82
C ILE A 310 -0.85 15.45 -15.95
N SER A 311 0.40 15.89 -16.15
CA SER A 311 1.56 15.30 -15.47
C SER A 311 1.47 15.43 -13.96
N ALA A 312 2.19 14.54 -13.24
CA ALA A 312 2.26 14.55 -11.78
C ALA A 312 2.85 15.86 -11.22
N SER A 313 3.74 16.53 -11.98
CA SER A 313 4.36 17.82 -11.62
C SER A 313 3.58 19.05 -12.06
N SER A 314 2.42 18.86 -12.72
CA SER A 314 1.62 19.97 -13.22
C SER A 314 1.02 20.78 -12.06
N ASP A 315 0.95 22.10 -12.23
CA ASP A 315 0.30 23.06 -11.32
C ASP A 315 -1.24 23.12 -11.48
N VAL A 316 -1.80 22.27 -12.33
CA VAL A 316 -3.26 22.12 -12.49
C VAL A 316 -3.89 21.70 -11.17
N ASP A 317 -4.89 22.46 -10.73
CA ASP A 317 -5.59 22.20 -9.48
C ASP A 317 -6.61 21.06 -9.63
N SER A 318 -6.45 20.00 -8.84
CA SER A 318 -7.32 18.81 -8.85
C SER A 318 -8.76 19.15 -8.43
N TYR A 319 -8.97 20.10 -7.52
CA TYR A 319 -10.31 20.48 -7.08
C TYR A 319 -11.04 21.34 -8.13
N GLN A 320 -10.31 22.12 -8.92
CA GLN A 320 -10.89 22.81 -10.06
C GLN A 320 -11.27 21.82 -11.18
N LEU A 321 -10.42 20.83 -11.45
CA LEU A 321 -10.79 19.74 -12.37
C LEU A 321 -12.08 19.05 -11.92
N ILE A 322 -12.21 18.74 -10.61
CA ILE A 322 -13.41 18.13 -10.04
C ILE A 322 -14.64 19.00 -10.26
N LYS A 323 -14.53 20.33 -9.99
CA LYS A 323 -15.65 21.26 -10.14
C LYS A 323 -16.09 21.48 -11.58
N SER A 324 -15.13 21.49 -12.50
CA SER A 324 -15.36 21.83 -13.91
C SER A 324 -15.68 20.62 -14.78
N SER A 325 -15.48 19.39 -14.31
CA SER A 325 -15.73 18.17 -15.09
C SER A 325 -17.17 17.71 -14.99
N ASP A 326 -17.66 17.03 -16.01
CA ASP A 326 -19.00 16.41 -16.03
C ASP A 326 -19.00 15.04 -15.35
N MET A 327 -17.90 14.30 -15.46
CA MET A 327 -17.74 12.98 -14.87
C MET A 327 -16.34 12.80 -14.28
N ILE A 328 -16.27 12.05 -13.19
CA ILE A 328 -15.03 11.73 -12.50
C ILE A 328 -14.92 10.22 -12.33
N VAL A 329 -13.76 9.69 -12.67
CA VAL A 329 -13.40 8.29 -12.49
C VAL A 329 -12.11 8.21 -11.68
N GLY A 330 -11.94 7.18 -10.85
CA GLY A 330 -10.69 6.97 -10.12
C GLY A 330 -10.49 5.53 -9.70
N PHE A 331 -9.23 5.19 -9.50
CA PHE A 331 -8.78 3.83 -9.20
C PHE A 331 -8.22 3.75 -7.77
N GLY A 332 -9.11 3.89 -6.77
CA GLY A 332 -8.70 3.81 -5.35
C GLY A 332 -8.08 5.10 -4.79
N SER A 333 -8.20 6.21 -5.49
CA SER A 333 -7.75 7.52 -5.02
C SER A 333 -8.72 8.11 -3.99
N THR A 334 -8.21 8.72 -2.93
CA THR A 334 -9.01 9.51 -1.97
C THR A 334 -9.73 10.68 -2.65
N THR A 335 -9.22 11.17 -3.77
CA THR A 335 -9.83 12.22 -4.58
C THR A 335 -11.25 11.88 -5.04
N ILE A 336 -11.58 10.59 -5.20
CA ILE A 336 -12.96 10.17 -5.53
C ILE A 336 -13.92 10.43 -4.38
N ILE A 337 -13.49 10.17 -3.15
CA ILE A 337 -14.32 10.45 -1.96
C ILE A 337 -14.49 11.96 -1.80
N GLU A 338 -13.41 12.73 -2.03
CA GLU A 338 -13.43 14.19 -2.02
C GLU A 338 -14.38 14.75 -3.08
N SER A 339 -14.36 14.18 -4.29
CA SER A 339 -15.25 14.58 -5.36
C SER A 339 -16.72 14.30 -5.05
N ALA A 340 -17.04 13.19 -4.42
CA ALA A 340 -18.38 12.85 -3.96
C ALA A 340 -18.88 13.81 -2.86
N TYR A 341 -17.98 14.33 -2.03
CA TYR A 341 -18.34 15.35 -1.03
C TYR A 341 -18.57 16.74 -1.64
N MET A 342 -17.84 17.07 -2.72
CA MET A 342 -17.92 18.39 -3.38
C MET A 342 -19.16 18.55 -4.26
N ARG A 343 -19.77 17.47 -4.71
CA ARG A 343 -20.94 17.41 -5.60
C ARG A 343 -22.20 16.99 -4.87
#